data_f710e04ec97e38339333ce61c0e62acf
#
_entry.id   f710e04ec97e38339333ce61c0e62acf
#
_cell.length_a   1.000
_cell.length_b   1.000
_cell.length_c   1.000
_cell.angle_alpha   90.00
_cell.angle_beta   90.00
_cell.angle_gamma   90.00
#
_symmetry.space_group_name_H-M   'P 1'
#
loop_
_entity.id
_entity.type
_entity.pdbx_description
1 polymer ?
#
loop_
_entity_poly.entity_id
_entity_poly.type
_entity_poly.pdbx_seq_one_letter_code
_entity_poly.pdbx_strand_id
1 'polypeptide(L)'
;MARDFKIMNFTDERAYHNTAILIYLKAVKSVFEHADVTIGNSLNQGYYSYINLGGRQLTTSDIHKIRDKMEKIIAHDTEIVIEHDTAKHAAEKWRSLGYPEKAELFAERPEDETVDIAELHNYRNCMYTVMLPSSGCVNLFDLRPYRNGLLLRLPNALHNHTIPKYRDDDKLYEAYAECRRMRKYTGISYLADINREIRNGNADEIIRQSEWLQSRQLEEFAEKIVEEHKKVVLIAGPSSSGKTTTAKRICAEIERLTGSDPLYLGTDDYFVERGMTPLGPDGKPDFEGLGAVDLELFNQQMEDLLAGKEVDIPEFDFVNGTKVFGKRITRLKKNQVLVIEGIHSLNDVLTENIPREDKFKIYISPLTQIAVDRHNRLSTADARLLRRMVRDNQFRGYNAEATLEAWPKVRAGESVNIFPYSSSADVVFNSSTVYETNMLKTFAEPLLKAIPESSGQYAEAQRILMFMKYFDKIEATDAVPDNAILREFIGPRK
;
A
#
# COMPACT_ATOMS: atom_id res chain seq x y z
N MET A 1 5.10 9.55 32.88
CA MET A 1 4.09 8.95 31.99
C MET A 1 4.49 9.00 30.50
N ALA A 2 5.00 10.12 29.98
CA ALA A 2 5.36 10.25 28.56
C ALA A 2 6.43 9.23 28.09
N ARG A 3 7.47 8.97 28.90
CA ARG A 3 8.59 8.06 28.54
C ARG A 3 8.23 6.57 28.50
N ASP A 4 7.07 6.18 29.01
CA ASP A 4 6.62 4.78 29.06
C ASP A 4 5.54 4.46 28.05
N PHE A 5 5.32 5.33 27.04
CA PHE A 5 4.33 5.08 25.99
C PHE A 5 4.69 3.84 25.19
N LYS A 6 3.70 2.98 24.98
CA LYS A 6 3.83 1.75 24.16
C LYS A 6 2.75 1.71 23.11
N ILE A 7 3.12 1.32 21.92
CA ILE A 7 2.20 1.04 20.83
C ILE A 7 1.50 -0.28 21.11
N MET A 8 0.20 -0.23 21.34
CA MET A 8 -0.63 -1.40 21.62
C MET A 8 -1.50 -1.82 20.42
N ASN A 9 -1.76 -0.90 19.51
CA ASN A 9 -2.63 -1.09 18.35
C ASN A 9 -2.20 -0.16 17.18
N PHE A 10 -2.87 -0.27 16.05
CA PHE A 10 -2.55 0.53 14.86
C PHE A 10 -2.89 2.02 15.00
N THR A 11 -3.78 2.41 15.90
CA THR A 11 -4.07 3.83 16.19
C THR A 11 -2.92 4.45 16.95
N ASP A 12 -2.42 3.76 17.98
CA ASP A 12 -1.21 4.18 18.71
C ASP A 12 0.00 4.27 17.79
N GLU A 13 0.16 3.28 16.89
CA GLU A 13 1.24 3.24 15.89
C GLU A 13 1.22 4.50 15.03
N ARG A 14 0.05 4.87 14.49
CA ARG A 14 -0.10 6.08 13.67
C ARG A 14 0.23 7.34 14.43
N ALA A 15 -0.32 7.51 15.64
CA ALA A 15 -0.04 8.67 16.47
C ALA A 15 1.45 8.78 16.80
N TYR A 16 2.10 7.67 17.13
CA TYR A 16 3.53 7.59 17.38
C TYR A 16 4.36 7.98 16.16
N HIS A 17 4.04 7.39 15.01
CA HIS A 17 4.78 7.64 13.77
C HIS A 17 4.65 9.09 13.31
N ASN A 18 3.46 9.68 13.38
CA ASN A 18 3.25 11.08 13.01
C ASN A 18 4.00 12.03 13.94
N THR A 19 3.98 11.75 15.24
CA THR A 19 4.76 12.52 16.22
C THR A 19 6.27 12.40 15.97
N ALA A 20 6.76 11.20 15.69
CA ALA A 20 8.17 10.98 15.36
C ALA A 20 8.58 11.69 14.06
N ILE A 21 7.71 11.71 13.04
CA ILE A 21 7.93 12.46 11.79
C ILE A 21 7.99 13.97 12.08
N LEU A 22 7.09 14.52 12.91
CA LEU A 22 7.10 15.93 13.28
C LEU A 22 8.42 16.29 13.99
N ILE A 23 8.86 15.46 14.95
CA ILE A 23 10.15 15.63 15.66
C ILE A 23 11.33 15.57 14.68
N TYR A 24 11.31 14.62 13.75
CA TYR A 24 12.33 14.45 12.71
C TYR A 24 12.43 15.69 11.82
N LEU A 25 11.30 16.17 11.30
CA LEU A 25 11.25 17.36 10.43
C LEU A 25 11.80 18.59 11.16
N LYS A 26 11.38 18.79 12.43
CA LYS A 26 11.91 19.86 13.29
C LYS A 26 13.41 19.71 13.51
N ALA A 27 13.90 18.50 13.78
CA ALA A 27 15.33 18.26 13.99
C ALA A 27 16.14 18.59 12.75
N VAL A 28 15.70 18.15 11.55
CA VAL A 28 16.37 18.48 10.30
C VAL A 28 16.42 19.99 10.05
N LYS A 29 15.28 20.69 10.22
CA LYS A 29 15.22 22.16 10.10
C LYS A 29 16.07 22.89 11.12
N SER A 30 16.22 22.35 12.32
CA SER A 30 17.09 22.93 13.37
C SER A 30 18.59 22.77 13.06
N VAL A 31 18.98 21.71 12.33
CA VAL A 31 20.37 21.46 11.92
C VAL A 31 20.67 22.17 10.57
N PHE A 32 19.69 22.22 9.69
CA PHE A 32 19.79 22.78 8.34
C PHE A 32 18.56 23.65 8.04
N GLU A 33 18.63 24.93 8.34
CA GLU A 33 17.51 25.88 8.25
C GLU A 33 16.85 25.87 6.85
N HIS A 34 17.66 25.82 5.80
CA HIS A 34 17.19 25.84 4.42
C HIS A 34 16.99 24.46 3.77
N ALA A 35 17.08 23.38 4.56
CA ALA A 35 16.85 22.03 4.04
C ALA A 35 15.40 21.90 3.53
N ASP A 36 15.25 21.29 2.36
CA ASP A 36 13.95 20.84 1.87
C ASP A 36 13.83 19.35 2.10
N VAL A 37 12.85 18.94 2.93
CA VAL A 37 12.63 17.55 3.31
C VAL A 37 11.39 17.02 2.63
N THR A 38 11.50 15.87 1.99
CA THR A 38 10.35 15.12 1.48
C THR A 38 10.26 13.78 2.18
N ILE A 39 9.13 13.50 2.81
CA ILE A 39 8.83 12.18 3.35
C ILE A 39 8.28 11.31 2.22
N GLY A 40 9.00 10.24 1.93
CA GLY A 40 8.64 9.27 0.91
C GLY A 40 7.76 8.15 1.44
N ASN A 41 7.69 7.07 0.67
CA ASN A 41 6.93 5.88 1.03
C ASN A 41 7.62 5.07 2.13
N SER A 42 6.86 4.23 2.80
CA SER A 42 7.43 3.23 3.71
C SER A 42 8.29 2.24 2.91
N LEU A 43 9.54 2.09 3.30
CA LEU A 43 10.54 1.26 2.65
C LEU A 43 11.44 0.63 3.71
N ASN A 44 11.80 -0.65 3.54
CA ASN A 44 12.72 -1.35 4.44
C ASN A 44 12.33 -1.20 5.93
N GLN A 45 11.01 -1.22 6.18
CA GLN A 45 10.41 -1.07 7.51
C GLN A 45 10.74 0.27 8.21
N GLY A 46 10.77 1.34 7.41
CA GLY A 46 10.96 2.72 7.87
C GLY A 46 10.37 3.70 6.86
N TYR A 47 10.34 4.96 7.21
CA TYR A 47 9.96 6.05 6.30
C TYR A 47 11.20 6.54 5.57
N TYR A 48 11.22 6.37 4.25
CA TYR A 48 12.29 6.94 3.45
C TYR A 48 12.09 8.45 3.33
N SER A 49 13.13 9.22 3.58
CA SER A 49 13.12 10.67 3.40
C SER A 49 14.27 11.13 2.53
N TYR A 50 13.99 12.09 1.69
CA TYR A 50 14.99 12.81 0.90
C TYR A 50 15.18 14.21 1.50
N ILE A 51 16.44 14.59 1.74
CA ILE A 51 16.81 15.91 2.27
C ILE A 51 17.63 16.62 1.19
N ASN A 52 17.06 17.67 0.62
CA ASN A 52 17.74 18.53 -0.34
C ASN A 52 18.49 19.64 0.42
N LEU A 53 19.79 19.67 0.28
CA LEU A 53 20.70 20.64 0.89
C LEU A 53 21.35 21.55 -0.17
N GLY A 54 20.63 21.89 -1.25
CA GLY A 54 21.16 22.73 -2.31
C GLY A 54 22.26 22.06 -3.14
N GLY A 55 22.16 20.75 -3.37
CA GLY A 55 23.14 19.95 -4.13
C GLY A 55 24.25 19.30 -3.29
N ARG A 56 24.36 19.62 -2.01
CA ARG A 56 25.27 18.96 -1.07
C ARG A 56 24.70 17.60 -0.63
N GLN A 57 25.51 16.57 -0.60
CA GLN A 57 25.12 15.27 -0.07
C GLN A 57 25.17 15.23 1.46
N LEU A 58 24.30 14.45 2.07
CA LEU A 58 24.32 14.16 3.49
C LEU A 58 25.55 13.34 3.86
N THR A 59 26.25 13.76 4.93
CA THR A 59 27.37 13.01 5.52
C THR A 59 26.92 12.24 6.75
N THR A 60 27.73 11.26 7.18
CA THR A 60 27.50 10.54 8.44
C THR A 60 27.44 11.50 9.64
N SER A 61 28.29 12.53 9.65
CA SER A 61 28.28 13.57 10.70
C SER A 61 26.95 14.33 10.73
N ASP A 62 26.38 14.62 9.57
CA ASP A 62 25.06 15.30 9.48
C ASP A 62 23.96 14.43 10.07
N ILE A 63 23.99 13.13 9.78
CA ILE A 63 23.01 12.17 10.33
C ILE A 63 23.11 12.08 11.85
N HIS A 64 24.32 12.06 12.39
CA HIS A 64 24.52 12.11 13.86
C HIS A 64 23.95 13.40 14.45
N LYS A 65 24.19 14.56 13.83
CA LYS A 65 23.62 15.85 14.30
C LYS A 65 22.09 15.84 14.30
N ILE A 66 21.46 15.25 13.29
CA ILE A 66 20.00 15.11 13.25
C ILE A 66 19.53 14.19 14.37
N ARG A 67 20.18 13.04 14.58
CA ARG A 67 19.88 12.10 15.66
C ARG A 67 19.97 12.77 17.03
N ASP A 68 21.11 13.40 17.33
CA ASP A 68 21.34 14.12 18.60
C ASP A 68 20.29 15.20 18.82
N LYS A 69 19.85 15.88 17.76
CA LYS A 69 18.80 16.89 17.84
C LYS A 69 17.43 16.29 18.13
N MET A 70 17.09 15.15 17.51
CA MET A 70 15.86 14.41 17.84
C MET A 70 15.87 13.95 19.30
N GLU A 71 16.95 13.36 19.77
CA GLU A 71 17.10 12.91 21.17
C GLU A 71 16.93 14.07 22.15
N LYS A 72 17.49 15.25 21.86
CA LYS A 72 17.30 16.46 22.67
C LYS A 72 15.86 16.94 22.69
N ILE A 73 15.16 16.93 21.54
CA ILE A 73 13.73 17.31 21.46
C ILE A 73 12.88 16.33 22.28
N ILE A 74 13.16 15.05 22.18
CA ILE A 74 12.46 13.99 22.93
C ILE A 74 12.72 14.14 24.44
N ALA A 75 13.97 14.33 24.84
CA ALA A 75 14.35 14.48 26.24
C ALA A 75 13.74 15.73 26.90
N HIS A 76 13.44 16.77 26.12
CA HIS A 76 12.82 18.00 26.60
C HIS A 76 11.33 17.83 26.90
N ASP A 77 10.70 16.77 26.36
CA ASP A 77 9.30 16.39 26.57
C ASP A 77 8.33 17.57 26.38
N THR A 78 8.45 18.25 25.25
CA THR A 78 7.62 19.41 24.91
C THR A 78 6.24 18.97 24.47
N GLU A 79 5.21 19.61 25.00
CA GLU A 79 3.82 19.44 24.57
C GLU A 79 3.66 19.74 23.06
N ILE A 80 2.84 18.94 22.38
CA ILE A 80 2.43 19.18 21.01
C ILE A 80 1.06 19.83 21.05
N VAL A 81 1.02 21.08 20.63
CA VAL A 81 -0.21 21.87 20.62
C VAL A 81 -0.88 21.73 19.26
N ILE A 82 -2.16 21.43 19.23
CA ILE A 82 -2.97 21.48 18.01
C ILE A 82 -3.65 22.84 17.95
N GLU A 83 -3.13 23.71 17.09
CA GLU A 83 -3.74 25.00 16.77
C GLU A 83 -4.87 24.80 15.76
N HIS A 84 -5.99 25.44 16.00
CA HIS A 84 -7.10 25.52 15.06
C HIS A 84 -7.01 26.84 14.30
N ASP A 85 -6.90 26.76 12.99
CA ASP A 85 -6.77 27.94 12.10
C ASP A 85 -7.85 27.87 11.02
N THR A 86 -8.10 28.96 10.31
CA THR A 86 -8.95 28.94 9.12
C THR A 86 -8.18 28.44 7.90
N ALA A 87 -8.87 27.79 6.97
CA ALA A 87 -8.24 27.31 5.74
C ALA A 87 -7.59 28.45 4.96
N LYS A 88 -8.22 29.64 4.91
CA LYS A 88 -7.66 30.84 4.28
C LYS A 88 -6.34 31.27 4.90
N HIS A 89 -6.30 31.45 6.22
CA HIS A 89 -5.08 31.86 6.91
C HIS A 89 -3.98 30.81 6.80
N ALA A 90 -4.34 29.52 6.93
CA ALA A 90 -3.42 28.41 6.70
C ALA A 90 -2.80 28.44 5.29
N ALA A 91 -3.61 28.68 4.24
CA ALA A 91 -3.12 28.80 2.86
C ALA A 91 -2.10 29.93 2.69
N GLU A 92 -2.40 31.12 3.25
CA GLU A 92 -1.50 32.27 3.22
C GLU A 92 -0.18 31.97 3.93
N LYS A 93 -0.26 31.36 5.12
CA LYS A 93 0.88 30.98 5.95
C LYS A 93 1.78 29.97 5.23
N TRP A 94 1.21 28.89 4.66
CA TRP A 94 2.01 27.87 3.96
C TRP A 94 2.66 28.43 2.69
N ARG A 95 2.01 29.35 2.00
CA ARG A 95 2.60 30.06 0.85
C ARG A 95 3.82 30.87 1.26
N SER A 96 3.71 31.61 2.37
CA SER A 96 4.83 32.43 2.89
C SER A 96 6.01 31.57 3.38
N LEU A 97 5.75 30.34 3.85
CA LEU A 97 6.75 29.39 4.30
C LEU A 97 7.38 28.57 3.16
N GLY A 98 6.96 28.76 1.89
CA GLY A 98 7.52 28.07 0.74
C GLY A 98 6.97 26.65 0.53
N TYR A 99 5.74 26.37 0.97
CA TYR A 99 5.02 25.11 0.76
C TYR A 99 3.80 25.32 -0.15
N PRO A 100 4.00 25.55 -1.46
CA PRO A 100 2.91 25.88 -2.38
C PRO A 100 1.86 24.78 -2.48
N GLU A 101 2.25 23.50 -2.42
CA GLU A 101 1.36 22.35 -2.46
C GLU A 101 0.40 22.31 -1.26
N LYS A 102 0.88 22.71 -0.06
CA LYS A 102 0.02 22.84 1.13
C LYS A 102 -0.88 24.06 0.99
N ALA A 103 -0.33 25.17 0.55
CA ALA A 103 -1.09 26.40 0.36
C ALA A 103 -2.25 26.21 -0.62
N GLU A 104 -2.03 25.52 -1.73
CA GLU A 104 -3.07 25.22 -2.72
C GLU A 104 -4.14 24.30 -2.13
N LEU A 105 -3.72 23.24 -1.42
CA LEU A 105 -4.65 22.29 -0.80
C LEU A 105 -5.61 22.95 0.19
N PHE A 106 -5.17 23.95 0.95
CA PHE A 106 -6.02 24.72 1.87
C PHE A 106 -6.80 25.82 1.17
N ALA A 107 -6.24 26.47 0.15
CA ALA A 107 -6.93 27.53 -0.60
C ALA A 107 -8.20 27.01 -1.32
N GLU A 108 -8.28 25.72 -1.56
CA GLU A 108 -9.41 25.06 -2.19
C GLU A 108 -10.54 24.65 -1.21
N ARG A 109 -10.32 24.89 0.08
CA ARG A 109 -11.32 24.65 1.12
C ARG A 109 -12.20 25.88 1.35
N PRO A 110 -13.41 25.73 1.92
CA PRO A 110 -14.17 26.89 2.41
C PRO A 110 -13.27 27.76 3.29
N GLU A 111 -13.28 29.09 3.05
CA GLU A 111 -12.34 30.02 3.69
C GLU A 111 -12.36 29.97 5.23
N ASP A 112 -13.54 29.72 5.81
CA ASP A 112 -13.81 29.63 7.25
C ASP A 112 -13.71 28.20 7.81
N GLU A 113 -13.42 27.20 6.97
CA GLU A 113 -13.23 25.84 7.46
C GLU A 113 -12.07 25.78 8.44
N THR A 114 -12.31 25.14 9.60
CA THR A 114 -11.25 24.91 10.59
C THR A 114 -10.31 23.79 10.15
N VAL A 115 -9.03 24.07 10.21
CA VAL A 115 -7.92 23.15 9.91
C VAL A 115 -6.97 23.06 11.09
N ASP A 116 -6.43 21.85 11.30
CA ASP A 116 -5.53 21.56 12.40
C ASP A 116 -4.07 21.71 12.00
N ILE A 117 -3.31 22.45 12.81
CA ILE A 117 -1.88 22.66 12.65
C ILE A 117 -1.19 22.18 13.93
N ALA A 118 -0.34 21.17 13.82
CA ALA A 118 0.47 20.71 14.93
C ALA A 118 1.66 21.65 15.15
N GLU A 119 1.82 22.17 16.35
CA GLU A 119 2.98 22.96 16.78
C GLU A 119 3.81 22.19 17.80
N LEU A 120 5.10 22.09 17.53
CA LEU A 120 6.12 21.60 18.44
C LEU A 120 7.19 22.67 18.60
N HIS A 121 7.11 23.47 19.67
CA HIS A 121 8.14 24.43 20.02
C HIS A 121 8.57 25.34 18.84
N ASN A 122 7.67 26.16 18.34
CA ASN A 122 7.82 27.06 17.17
C ASN A 122 8.01 26.36 15.81
N TYR A 123 7.91 25.04 15.73
CA TYR A 123 7.84 24.34 14.45
C TYR A 123 6.41 23.87 14.20
N ARG A 124 5.86 24.29 13.08
CA ARG A 124 4.48 24.02 12.70
C ARG A 124 4.41 23.13 11.47
N ASN A 125 3.47 22.18 11.48
CA ASN A 125 3.18 21.33 10.32
C ASN A 125 1.73 20.82 10.34
N CYS A 126 1.17 20.54 9.17
CA CYS A 126 -0.08 19.80 9.07
C CYS A 126 0.23 18.31 9.01
N MET A 127 -0.40 17.52 9.89
CA MET A 127 -0.18 16.08 9.94
C MET A 127 -1.42 15.27 9.51
N TYR A 128 -2.57 15.93 9.33
CA TYR A 128 -3.86 15.36 8.87
C TYR A 128 -4.38 14.15 9.65
N THR A 129 -3.91 13.96 10.87
CA THR A 129 -4.24 12.77 11.67
C THR A 129 -3.84 12.99 13.14
N VAL A 130 -4.12 11.98 13.98
CA VAL A 130 -3.85 12.01 15.42
C VAL A 130 -2.36 12.09 15.73
N MET A 131 -2.04 12.81 16.82
CA MET A 131 -0.70 13.01 17.38
C MET A 131 -0.65 12.54 18.83
N LEU A 132 0.53 12.20 19.33
CA LEU A 132 0.76 12.03 20.77
C LEU A 132 0.85 13.39 21.47
N PRO A 133 0.56 13.47 22.78
CA PRO A 133 0.46 14.75 23.49
C PRO A 133 1.78 15.47 23.64
N SER A 134 2.91 14.77 23.62
CA SER A 134 4.24 15.40 23.79
C SER A 134 5.34 14.67 23.04
N SER A 135 6.46 15.36 22.81
CA SER A 135 7.64 14.78 22.15
C SER A 135 8.28 13.66 22.96
N GLY A 136 8.18 13.67 24.28
CA GLY A 136 8.73 12.64 25.18
C GLY A 136 8.03 11.29 25.08
N CYS A 137 6.86 11.22 24.44
CA CYS A 137 6.17 9.96 24.15
C CYS A 137 6.90 9.12 23.08
N VAL A 138 7.77 9.72 22.26
CA VAL A 138 8.58 9.02 21.27
C VAL A 138 9.87 8.54 21.94
N ASN A 139 9.89 7.30 22.39
CA ASN A 139 10.99 6.75 23.19
C ASN A 139 11.95 5.83 22.40
N LEU A 140 11.60 5.46 21.17
CA LEU A 140 12.39 4.55 20.35
C LEU A 140 12.33 4.95 18.87
N PHE A 141 13.48 5.17 18.28
CA PHE A 141 13.64 5.39 16.83
C PHE A 141 15.04 4.99 16.39
N ASP A 142 15.21 4.76 15.07
CA ASP A 142 16.52 4.60 14.44
C ASP A 142 16.57 5.43 13.15
N LEU A 143 17.70 6.10 12.93
CA LEU A 143 18.01 6.81 11.68
C LEU A 143 19.12 6.07 10.95
N ARG A 144 18.84 5.66 9.72
CA ARG A 144 19.77 4.91 8.90
C ARG A 144 19.97 5.59 7.55
N PRO A 145 21.24 5.77 7.10
CA PRO A 145 21.48 6.20 5.71
C PRO A 145 20.98 5.11 4.76
N TYR A 146 20.33 5.54 3.70
CA TYR A 146 19.88 4.64 2.64
C TYR A 146 19.90 5.37 1.29
N ARG A 147 20.68 4.86 0.35
CA ARG A 147 20.90 5.49 -0.95
C ARG A 147 21.28 6.97 -0.78
N ASN A 148 20.53 7.88 -1.40
CA ASN A 148 20.73 9.34 -1.30
C ASN A 148 19.83 10.04 -0.28
N GLY A 149 19.29 9.29 0.69
CA GLY A 149 18.38 9.79 1.72
C GLY A 149 18.57 9.08 3.06
N LEU A 150 17.55 9.18 3.90
CA LEU A 150 17.49 8.56 5.22
C LEU A 150 16.26 7.67 5.37
N LEU A 151 16.39 6.62 6.18
CA LEU A 151 15.27 5.85 6.73
C LEU A 151 15.07 6.25 8.17
N LEU A 152 13.90 6.77 8.50
CA LEU A 152 13.40 6.89 9.86
C LEU A 152 12.66 5.60 10.20
N ARG A 153 13.26 4.76 11.05
CA ARG A 153 12.71 3.46 11.46
C ARG A 153 12.10 3.59 12.83
N LEU A 154 10.89 3.09 12.99
CA LEU A 154 10.05 3.27 14.17
C LEU A 154 9.52 1.91 14.65
N PRO A 155 9.21 1.77 15.95
CA PRO A 155 8.51 0.60 16.46
C PRO A 155 7.09 0.52 15.89
N ASN A 156 6.50 -0.68 15.86
CA ASN A 156 5.13 -0.87 15.42
C ASN A 156 4.34 -1.85 16.32
N ALA A 157 3.03 -1.91 16.10
CA ALA A 157 2.11 -2.75 16.87
C ALA A 157 2.36 -4.25 16.65
N LEU A 158 2.69 -4.65 15.43
CA LEU A 158 2.90 -6.07 15.08
C LEU A 158 4.17 -6.67 15.71
N HIS A 159 5.11 -5.82 16.14
CA HIS A 159 6.37 -6.21 16.77
C HIS A 159 6.45 -5.78 18.23
N ASN A 160 5.30 -5.66 18.92
CA ASN A 160 5.23 -5.32 20.35
C ASN A 160 6.07 -4.09 20.74
N HIS A 161 5.88 -2.98 20.02
CA HIS A 161 6.63 -1.73 20.24
C HIS A 161 8.16 -1.90 20.10
N THR A 162 8.63 -2.77 19.22
CA THR A 162 10.04 -2.85 18.85
C THR A 162 10.25 -2.42 17.41
N ILE A 163 11.46 -1.92 17.09
CA ILE A 163 11.82 -1.63 15.70
C ILE A 163 12.07 -2.96 14.98
N PRO A 164 11.35 -3.28 13.92
CA PRO A 164 11.53 -4.52 13.18
C PRO A 164 12.97 -4.70 12.70
N LYS A 165 13.43 -5.95 12.54
CA LYS A 165 14.74 -6.22 11.97
C LYS A 165 14.86 -5.59 10.57
N TYR A 166 15.98 -4.89 10.33
CA TYR A 166 16.22 -4.30 9.01
C TYR A 166 16.30 -5.37 7.93
N ARG A 167 15.60 -5.12 6.84
CA ARG A 167 15.63 -5.94 5.64
C ARG A 167 15.67 -5.00 4.44
N ASP A 168 16.67 -5.18 3.59
CA ASP A 168 16.78 -4.42 2.36
C ASP A 168 15.85 -5.00 1.29
N ASP A 169 15.14 -4.14 0.59
CA ASP A 169 14.25 -4.49 -0.51
C ASP A 169 14.51 -3.54 -1.69
N ASP A 170 15.55 -3.86 -2.46
CA ASP A 170 15.96 -3.09 -3.63
C ASP A 170 14.86 -3.01 -4.69
N LYS A 171 14.05 -4.09 -4.84
CA LYS A 171 12.96 -4.14 -5.81
C LYS A 171 11.85 -3.16 -5.46
N LEU A 172 11.53 -3.05 -4.17
CA LEU A 172 10.56 -2.06 -3.70
C LEU A 172 11.09 -0.62 -3.90
N TYR A 173 12.38 -0.38 -3.67
CA TYR A 173 12.99 0.92 -3.96
C TYR A 173 12.93 1.26 -5.45
N GLU A 174 13.21 0.30 -6.34
CA GLU A 174 13.09 0.47 -7.80
C GLU A 174 11.66 0.80 -8.22
N ALA A 175 10.65 0.10 -7.66
CA ALA A 175 9.24 0.39 -7.91
C ALA A 175 8.86 1.83 -7.50
N TYR A 176 9.35 2.30 -6.35
CA TYR A 176 9.15 3.71 -5.97
C TYR A 176 9.93 4.70 -6.84
N ALA A 177 11.11 4.32 -7.34
CA ALA A 177 11.84 5.15 -8.30
C ALA A 177 11.06 5.29 -9.60
N GLU A 178 10.41 4.23 -10.06
CA GLU A 178 9.51 4.26 -11.22
C GLU A 178 8.32 5.19 -10.98
N CYS A 179 7.65 5.09 -9.83
CA CYS A 179 6.58 6.03 -9.47
C CYS A 179 7.05 7.50 -9.50
N ARG A 180 8.32 7.78 -9.12
CA ARG A 180 8.89 9.13 -9.22
C ARG A 180 9.11 9.56 -10.67
N ARG A 181 9.50 8.66 -11.58
CA ARG A 181 9.62 8.96 -13.02
C ARG A 181 8.25 9.25 -13.63
N MET A 182 7.25 8.42 -13.32
CA MET A 182 5.87 8.62 -13.77
C MET A 182 5.31 9.99 -13.34
N ARG A 183 5.54 10.41 -12.09
CA ARG A 183 5.13 11.75 -11.61
C ARG A 183 5.75 12.89 -12.41
N LYS A 184 7.02 12.77 -12.80
CA LYS A 184 7.66 13.77 -13.68
C LYS A 184 7.01 13.82 -15.06
N TYR A 185 6.59 12.67 -15.57
CA TYR A 185 5.93 12.57 -16.88
C TYR A 185 4.53 13.16 -16.84
N THR A 186 3.74 12.83 -15.83
CA THR A 186 2.35 13.30 -15.70
C THR A 186 2.23 14.72 -15.13
N GLY A 187 3.27 15.26 -14.51
CA GLY A 187 3.22 16.53 -13.77
C GLY A 187 2.45 16.47 -12.45
N ILE A 188 1.92 15.29 -12.06
CA ILE A 188 1.13 15.10 -10.85
C ILE A 188 2.01 14.51 -9.75
N SER A 189 2.33 15.30 -8.74
CA SER A 189 3.18 14.90 -7.61
C SER A 189 2.44 14.90 -6.27
N TYR A 190 1.52 15.83 -6.09
CA TYR A 190 0.78 16.09 -4.87
C TYR A 190 -0.72 16.03 -5.08
N LEU A 191 -1.46 15.92 -3.99
CA LEU A 191 -2.92 15.90 -4.02
C LEU A 191 -3.50 17.19 -4.63
N ALA A 192 -2.88 18.34 -4.37
CA ALA A 192 -3.29 19.61 -4.97
C ALA A 192 -3.24 19.56 -6.51
N ASP A 193 -2.21 18.91 -7.09
CA ASP A 193 -2.07 18.82 -8.55
C ASP A 193 -3.24 18.06 -9.17
N ILE A 194 -3.57 16.87 -8.64
CA ILE A 194 -4.68 16.08 -9.20
C ILE A 194 -6.03 16.74 -8.96
N ASN A 195 -6.26 17.35 -7.79
CA ASN A 195 -7.50 18.05 -7.51
C ASN A 195 -7.69 19.21 -8.51
N ARG A 196 -6.64 19.98 -8.79
CA ARG A 196 -6.67 21.04 -9.80
C ARG A 196 -7.08 20.51 -11.18
N GLU A 197 -6.48 19.41 -11.61
CA GLU A 197 -6.81 18.81 -12.90
C GLU A 197 -8.25 18.27 -12.96
N ILE A 198 -8.75 17.68 -11.85
CA ILE A 198 -10.16 17.26 -11.77
C ILE A 198 -11.10 18.45 -11.94
N ARG A 199 -10.84 19.58 -11.27
CA ARG A 199 -11.64 20.81 -11.39
C ARG A 199 -11.57 21.44 -12.77
N ASN A 200 -10.43 21.29 -13.45
CA ASN A 200 -10.25 21.72 -14.84
C ASN A 200 -10.99 20.82 -15.85
N GLY A 201 -11.60 19.71 -15.40
CA GLY A 201 -12.29 18.77 -16.29
C GLY A 201 -11.37 17.75 -16.97
N ASN A 202 -10.12 17.62 -16.53
CA ASN A 202 -9.11 16.76 -17.14
C ASN A 202 -9.06 15.35 -16.54
N ALA A 203 -10.05 14.96 -15.72
CA ALA A 203 -10.09 13.64 -15.05
C ALA A 203 -9.94 12.47 -16.03
N ASP A 204 -10.67 12.50 -17.16
CA ASP A 204 -10.63 11.44 -18.16
C ASP A 204 -9.25 11.27 -18.80
N GLU A 205 -8.51 12.37 -19.01
CA GLU A 205 -7.16 12.33 -19.56
C GLU A 205 -6.19 11.71 -18.56
N ILE A 206 -6.28 12.07 -17.29
CA ILE A 206 -5.47 11.47 -16.21
C ILE A 206 -5.74 9.98 -16.10
N ILE A 207 -7.00 9.55 -16.19
CA ILE A 207 -7.37 8.13 -16.17
C ILE A 207 -6.70 7.42 -17.35
N ARG A 208 -6.88 7.91 -18.60
CA ARG A 208 -6.27 7.30 -19.79
C ARG A 208 -4.76 7.19 -19.71
N GLN A 209 -4.08 8.26 -19.27
CA GLN A 209 -2.62 8.27 -19.12
C GLN A 209 -2.15 7.26 -18.06
N SER A 210 -2.84 7.21 -16.92
CA SER A 210 -2.50 6.29 -15.83
C SER A 210 -2.68 4.83 -16.23
N GLU A 211 -3.77 4.51 -16.90
CA GLU A 211 -4.06 3.15 -17.37
C GLU A 211 -3.11 2.72 -18.49
N TRP A 212 -2.74 3.64 -19.38
CA TRP A 212 -1.74 3.39 -20.42
C TRP A 212 -0.36 3.07 -19.81
N LEU A 213 0.09 3.86 -18.84
CA LEU A 213 1.37 3.62 -18.15
C LEU A 213 1.38 2.26 -17.45
N GLN A 214 0.26 1.90 -16.81
CA GLN A 214 0.12 0.61 -16.14
C GLN A 214 0.10 -0.56 -17.15
N SER A 215 -0.55 -0.39 -18.30
CA SER A 215 -0.56 -1.39 -19.39
C SER A 215 0.84 -1.61 -19.94
N ARG A 216 1.58 -0.55 -20.21
CA ARG A 216 2.97 -0.63 -20.70
C ARG A 216 3.87 -1.43 -19.76
N GLN A 217 3.72 -1.24 -18.46
CA GLN A 217 4.51 -2.00 -17.48
C GLN A 217 4.18 -3.50 -17.49
N LEU A 218 2.90 -3.86 -17.67
CA LEU A 218 2.49 -5.26 -17.79
C LEU A 218 2.95 -5.90 -19.11
N GLU A 219 2.93 -5.15 -20.22
CA GLU A 219 3.52 -5.57 -21.50
C GLU A 219 5.01 -5.90 -21.33
N GLU A 220 5.79 -5.02 -20.70
CA GLU A 220 7.23 -5.23 -20.46
C GLU A 220 7.49 -6.48 -19.61
N PHE A 221 6.61 -6.78 -18.64
CA PHE A 221 6.74 -8.02 -17.86
C PHE A 221 6.42 -9.25 -18.69
N ALA A 222 5.38 -9.20 -19.52
CA ALA A 222 5.02 -10.30 -20.41
C ALA A 222 6.11 -10.58 -21.47
N GLU A 223 6.70 -9.51 -22.05
CA GLU A 223 7.85 -9.62 -22.95
C GLU A 223 9.01 -10.36 -22.28
N LYS A 224 9.38 -9.98 -21.05
CA LYS A 224 10.43 -10.64 -20.27
C LYS A 224 10.13 -12.10 -19.99
N ILE A 225 8.89 -12.44 -19.61
CA ILE A 225 8.45 -13.81 -19.35
C ILE A 225 8.66 -14.68 -20.61
N VAL A 226 8.28 -14.15 -21.78
CA VAL A 226 8.38 -14.86 -23.04
C VAL A 226 9.84 -14.97 -23.53
N GLU A 227 10.62 -13.88 -23.48
CA GLU A 227 12.02 -13.83 -23.89
C GLU A 227 12.90 -14.74 -23.02
N GLU A 228 12.67 -14.79 -21.72
CA GLU A 228 13.40 -15.64 -20.78
C GLU A 228 12.86 -17.09 -20.75
N HIS A 229 11.90 -17.44 -21.60
CA HIS A 229 11.29 -18.76 -21.69
C HIS A 229 10.75 -19.30 -20.36
N LYS A 230 10.17 -18.43 -19.54
CA LYS A 230 9.61 -18.83 -18.24
C LYS A 230 8.39 -19.71 -18.42
N LYS A 231 8.34 -20.80 -17.65
CA LYS A 231 7.22 -21.76 -17.71
C LYS A 231 6.11 -21.43 -16.69
N VAL A 232 6.50 -20.82 -15.57
CA VAL A 232 5.58 -20.55 -14.46
C VAL A 232 5.72 -19.08 -14.01
N VAL A 233 4.61 -18.37 -14.00
CA VAL A 233 4.49 -17.01 -13.46
C VAL A 233 3.80 -17.10 -12.10
N LEU A 234 4.43 -16.58 -11.07
CA LEU A 234 3.94 -16.59 -9.70
C LEU A 234 3.58 -15.16 -9.27
N ILE A 235 2.31 -14.92 -8.94
CA ILE A 235 1.79 -13.59 -8.63
C ILE A 235 1.30 -13.58 -7.19
N ALA A 236 1.94 -12.80 -6.31
CA ALA A 236 1.46 -12.60 -4.96
C ALA A 236 1.40 -11.12 -4.58
N GLY A 237 0.65 -10.85 -3.55
CA GLY A 237 0.49 -9.53 -2.97
C GLY A 237 -0.56 -9.53 -1.87
N PRO A 238 -0.63 -8.47 -1.06
CA PRO A 238 -1.55 -8.40 0.05
C PRO A 238 -3.02 -8.31 -0.41
N SER A 239 -3.94 -8.45 0.53
CA SER A 239 -5.37 -8.32 0.25
C SER A 239 -5.69 -6.98 -0.44
N SER A 240 -6.58 -7.02 -1.43
CA SER A 240 -6.99 -5.86 -2.24
C SER A 240 -5.83 -5.17 -3.00
N SER A 241 -4.81 -5.94 -3.37
CA SER A 241 -3.73 -5.43 -4.24
C SER A 241 -4.05 -5.50 -5.74
N GLY A 242 -5.11 -6.19 -6.15
CA GLY A 242 -5.47 -6.37 -7.57
C GLY A 242 -4.78 -7.56 -8.24
N LYS A 243 -4.44 -8.60 -7.47
CA LYS A 243 -3.76 -9.81 -7.98
C LYS A 243 -4.49 -10.46 -9.14
N THR A 244 -5.77 -10.76 -8.95
CA THR A 244 -6.59 -11.50 -9.92
C THR A 244 -6.71 -10.76 -11.25
N THR A 245 -6.99 -9.46 -11.21
CA THR A 245 -7.06 -8.64 -12.43
C THR A 245 -5.70 -8.52 -13.10
N THR A 246 -4.63 -8.34 -12.34
CA THR A 246 -3.26 -8.31 -12.87
C THR A 246 -2.89 -9.64 -13.53
N ALA A 247 -3.20 -10.77 -12.90
CA ALA A 247 -2.92 -12.10 -13.48
C ALA A 247 -3.64 -12.29 -14.82
N LYS A 248 -4.91 -11.91 -14.91
CA LYS A 248 -5.68 -11.95 -16.17
C LYS A 248 -5.08 -11.05 -17.24
N ARG A 249 -4.61 -9.85 -16.88
CA ARG A 249 -3.94 -8.94 -17.84
C ARG A 249 -2.60 -9.51 -18.31
N ILE A 250 -1.79 -10.10 -17.42
CA ILE A 250 -0.55 -10.79 -17.80
C ILE A 250 -0.85 -11.98 -18.73
N CYS A 251 -1.90 -12.78 -18.45
CA CYS A 251 -2.32 -13.85 -19.36
C CYS A 251 -2.65 -13.32 -20.75
N ALA A 252 -3.44 -12.24 -20.84
CA ALA A 252 -3.81 -11.64 -22.13
C ALA A 252 -2.58 -11.13 -22.92
N GLU A 253 -1.60 -10.53 -22.23
CA GLU A 253 -0.36 -10.06 -22.87
C GLU A 253 0.53 -11.22 -23.34
N ILE A 254 0.65 -12.30 -22.54
CA ILE A 254 1.38 -13.51 -22.95
C ILE A 254 0.69 -14.16 -24.15
N GLU A 255 -0.64 -14.25 -24.16
CA GLU A 255 -1.41 -14.77 -25.31
C GLU A 255 -1.18 -13.91 -26.55
N ARG A 256 -1.22 -12.59 -26.44
CA ARG A 256 -0.93 -11.66 -27.54
C ARG A 256 0.47 -11.88 -28.15
N LEU A 257 1.48 -12.13 -27.30
CA LEU A 257 2.86 -12.32 -27.74
C LEU A 257 3.13 -13.72 -28.32
N THR A 258 2.47 -14.75 -27.79
CA THR A 258 2.78 -16.16 -28.12
C THR A 258 1.73 -16.84 -28.99
N GLY A 259 0.52 -16.28 -29.07
CA GLY A 259 -0.64 -16.93 -29.69
C GLY A 259 -1.18 -18.13 -28.90
N SER A 260 -0.73 -18.31 -27.64
CA SER A 260 -1.14 -19.40 -26.75
C SER A 260 -1.70 -18.83 -25.44
N ASP A 261 -2.96 -19.15 -25.13
CA ASP A 261 -3.62 -18.77 -23.89
C ASP A 261 -2.91 -19.46 -22.69
N PRO A 262 -2.38 -18.72 -21.71
CA PRO A 262 -1.80 -19.30 -20.49
C PRO A 262 -2.82 -20.07 -19.66
N LEU A 263 -2.36 -21.10 -18.94
CA LEU A 263 -3.20 -21.76 -17.95
C LEU A 263 -3.18 -20.95 -16.64
N TYR A 264 -4.33 -20.40 -16.25
CA TYR A 264 -4.48 -19.64 -15.01
C TYR A 264 -4.99 -20.50 -13.86
N LEU A 265 -4.33 -20.38 -12.68
CA LEU A 265 -4.70 -21.05 -11.43
C LEU A 265 -4.69 -20.07 -10.24
N GLY A 266 -5.74 -20.14 -9.41
CA GLY A 266 -5.76 -19.51 -8.07
C GLY A 266 -5.33 -20.50 -6.99
N THR A 267 -4.45 -20.11 -6.07
CA THR A 267 -4.10 -20.98 -4.93
C THR A 267 -5.27 -21.20 -3.98
N ASP A 268 -6.26 -20.32 -4.00
CA ASP A 268 -7.46 -20.41 -3.17
C ASP A 268 -8.32 -21.63 -3.54
N ASP A 269 -8.21 -22.16 -4.77
CA ASP A 269 -8.85 -23.40 -5.20
C ASP A 269 -8.29 -24.64 -4.47
N TYR A 270 -7.11 -24.54 -3.88
CA TYR A 270 -6.40 -25.62 -3.20
C TYR A 270 -6.52 -25.55 -1.67
N PHE A 271 -7.42 -24.75 -1.10
CA PHE A 271 -7.62 -24.76 0.34
C PHE A 271 -7.98 -26.16 0.87
N VAL A 272 -7.44 -26.50 2.04
CA VAL A 272 -7.90 -27.70 2.78
C VAL A 272 -9.37 -27.52 3.15
N GLU A 273 -10.09 -28.61 3.35
CA GLU A 273 -11.48 -28.53 3.79
C GLU A 273 -11.59 -27.74 5.09
N ARG A 274 -12.67 -26.96 5.24
CA ARG A 274 -12.83 -26.01 6.36
C ARG A 274 -12.59 -26.65 7.73
N GLY A 275 -12.99 -27.91 7.93
CA GLY A 275 -12.78 -28.64 9.17
C GLY A 275 -11.31 -29.04 9.44
N MET A 276 -10.46 -28.96 8.42
CA MET A 276 -9.03 -29.30 8.50
C MET A 276 -8.13 -28.06 8.54
N THR A 277 -8.70 -26.85 8.43
CA THR A 277 -7.91 -25.60 8.48
C THR A 277 -7.20 -25.49 9.84
N PRO A 278 -5.86 -25.30 9.86
CA PRO A 278 -5.12 -25.14 11.11
C PRO A 278 -5.65 -23.97 11.95
N LEU A 279 -5.55 -24.09 13.27
CA LEU A 279 -5.93 -23.01 14.18
C LEU A 279 -4.80 -21.98 14.30
N GLY A 280 -5.16 -20.71 14.23
CA GLY A 280 -4.26 -19.60 14.52
C GLY A 280 -4.02 -19.42 16.03
N PRO A 281 -3.16 -18.46 16.42
CA PRO A 281 -2.87 -18.15 17.82
C PRO A 281 -4.11 -17.75 18.66
N ASP A 282 -5.17 -17.30 18.00
CA ASP A 282 -6.45 -16.90 18.60
C ASP A 282 -7.41 -18.09 18.78
N GLY A 283 -6.97 -19.33 18.47
CA GLY A 283 -7.78 -20.55 18.53
C GLY A 283 -8.86 -20.66 17.45
N LYS A 284 -8.87 -19.76 16.46
CA LYS A 284 -9.79 -19.79 15.32
C LYS A 284 -9.08 -20.30 14.06
N PRO A 285 -9.81 -20.84 13.07
CA PRO A 285 -9.20 -21.25 11.79
C PRO A 285 -8.37 -20.12 11.16
N ASP A 286 -7.14 -20.44 10.77
CA ASP A 286 -6.22 -19.53 10.11
C ASP A 286 -6.24 -19.75 8.59
N PHE A 287 -7.08 -18.99 7.90
CA PHE A 287 -7.19 -19.03 6.44
C PHE A 287 -6.08 -18.23 5.73
N GLU A 288 -5.30 -17.45 6.48
CA GLU A 288 -4.20 -16.66 5.92
C GLU A 288 -2.86 -17.41 5.97
N GLY A 289 -2.78 -18.49 6.75
CA GLY A 289 -1.57 -19.29 6.89
C GLY A 289 -1.36 -20.25 5.72
N LEU A 290 -0.09 -20.55 5.38
CA LEU A 290 0.26 -21.51 4.33
C LEU A 290 -0.36 -22.89 4.56
N GLY A 291 -0.55 -23.30 5.81
CA GLY A 291 -1.21 -24.56 6.16
C GLY A 291 -2.69 -24.64 5.80
N ALA A 292 -3.32 -23.54 5.38
CA ALA A 292 -4.66 -23.55 4.81
C ALA A 292 -4.69 -24.09 3.37
N VAL A 293 -3.53 -24.17 2.70
CA VAL A 293 -3.39 -24.71 1.35
C VAL A 293 -2.98 -26.19 1.42
N ASP A 294 -3.61 -27.03 0.63
CA ASP A 294 -3.26 -28.44 0.43
C ASP A 294 -1.99 -28.53 -0.42
N LEU A 295 -0.83 -28.39 0.24
CA LEU A 295 0.47 -28.33 -0.42
C LEU A 295 0.82 -29.62 -1.16
N GLU A 296 0.41 -30.77 -0.63
CA GLU A 296 0.70 -32.07 -1.25
C GLU A 296 -0.03 -32.17 -2.60
N LEU A 297 -1.34 -31.94 -2.60
CA LEU A 297 -2.14 -31.94 -3.82
C LEU A 297 -1.63 -30.88 -4.82
N PHE A 298 -1.33 -29.66 -4.33
CA PHE A 298 -0.86 -28.57 -5.17
C PHE A 298 0.45 -28.95 -5.88
N ASN A 299 1.46 -29.37 -5.11
CA ASN A 299 2.78 -29.71 -5.70
C ASN A 299 2.66 -30.90 -6.65
N GLN A 300 1.92 -31.94 -6.30
CA GLN A 300 1.71 -33.10 -7.19
C GLN A 300 1.07 -32.68 -8.52
N GLN A 301 0.04 -31.84 -8.50
CA GLN A 301 -0.62 -31.36 -9.71
C GLN A 301 0.25 -30.43 -10.53
N MET A 302 1.09 -29.59 -9.91
CA MET A 302 2.06 -28.74 -10.63
C MET A 302 3.11 -29.57 -11.37
N GLU A 303 3.65 -30.60 -10.74
CA GLU A 303 4.57 -31.55 -11.38
C GLU A 303 3.91 -32.25 -12.57
N ASP A 304 2.70 -32.76 -12.39
CA ASP A 304 1.96 -33.47 -13.44
C ASP A 304 1.62 -32.54 -14.62
N LEU A 305 1.20 -31.30 -14.35
CA LEU A 305 0.97 -30.29 -15.39
C LEU A 305 2.25 -29.98 -16.18
N LEU A 306 3.37 -29.73 -15.50
CA LEU A 306 4.64 -29.43 -16.14
C LEU A 306 5.21 -30.61 -16.92
N ALA A 307 4.87 -31.84 -16.51
CA ALA A 307 5.16 -33.05 -17.24
C ALA A 307 4.19 -33.30 -18.43
N GLY A 308 3.21 -32.43 -18.66
CA GLY A 308 2.21 -32.54 -19.72
C GLY A 308 1.16 -33.62 -19.46
N LYS A 309 0.99 -34.05 -18.22
CA LYS A 309 -0.09 -34.99 -17.85
C LYS A 309 -1.41 -34.24 -17.67
N GLU A 310 -2.49 -35.01 -17.75
CA GLU A 310 -3.83 -34.51 -17.45
C GLU A 310 -4.07 -34.49 -15.95
N VAL A 311 -4.64 -33.41 -15.43
CA VAL A 311 -4.98 -33.22 -14.02
C VAL A 311 -6.40 -32.69 -13.89
N ASP A 312 -7.05 -33.05 -12.79
CA ASP A 312 -8.37 -32.52 -12.40
C ASP A 312 -8.15 -31.43 -11.31
N ILE A 313 -8.11 -30.17 -11.78
CA ILE A 313 -7.88 -29.03 -10.89
C ILE A 313 -9.11 -28.81 -10.01
N PRO A 314 -8.96 -28.76 -8.66
CA PRO A 314 -10.10 -28.50 -7.79
C PRO A 314 -10.68 -27.10 -7.99
N GLU A 315 -11.93 -26.94 -7.58
CA GLU A 315 -12.62 -25.67 -7.36
C GLU A 315 -13.06 -25.63 -5.89
N PHE A 316 -12.63 -24.60 -5.14
CA PHE A 316 -13.01 -24.51 -3.74
C PHE A 316 -14.38 -23.86 -3.56
N ASP A 317 -15.32 -24.61 -3.01
CA ASP A 317 -16.64 -24.09 -2.62
C ASP A 317 -16.55 -23.40 -1.28
N PHE A 318 -16.47 -22.06 -1.30
CA PHE A 318 -16.37 -21.23 -0.10
C PHE A 318 -17.62 -21.27 0.79
N VAL A 319 -18.78 -21.63 0.24
CA VAL A 319 -20.02 -21.76 1.02
C VAL A 319 -19.97 -23.02 1.88
N ASN A 320 -19.70 -24.15 1.25
CA ASN A 320 -19.64 -25.46 1.91
C ASN A 320 -18.27 -25.73 2.56
N GLY A 321 -17.20 -25.04 2.14
CA GLY A 321 -15.85 -25.20 2.64
C GLY A 321 -15.18 -26.50 2.22
N THR A 322 -15.42 -26.94 0.97
CA THR A 322 -14.92 -28.21 0.40
C THR A 322 -14.36 -28.02 -1.00
N LYS A 323 -13.43 -28.90 -1.40
CA LYS A 323 -12.94 -28.98 -2.79
C LYS A 323 -13.92 -29.76 -3.64
N VAL A 324 -14.19 -29.29 -4.85
CA VAL A 324 -15.03 -29.93 -5.86
C VAL A 324 -14.16 -30.30 -7.06
N PHE A 325 -14.16 -31.57 -7.44
CA PHE A 325 -13.42 -32.11 -8.57
C PHE A 325 -14.36 -32.44 -9.75
N GLY A 326 -13.78 -32.79 -10.91
CA GLY A 326 -14.52 -33.21 -12.11
C GLY A 326 -14.98 -32.06 -13.01
N LYS A 327 -14.71 -30.80 -12.65
CA LYS A 327 -15.12 -29.62 -13.45
C LYS A 327 -14.00 -29.05 -14.33
N ARG A 328 -12.73 -29.20 -13.91
CA ARG A 328 -11.56 -28.53 -14.51
C ARG A 328 -10.47 -29.53 -14.88
N ILE A 329 -10.84 -30.55 -15.69
CA ILE A 329 -9.86 -31.50 -16.23
C ILE A 329 -9.07 -30.81 -17.32
N THR A 330 -7.76 -30.70 -17.17
CA THR A 330 -6.89 -29.95 -18.05
C THR A 330 -5.50 -30.57 -18.19
N ARG A 331 -4.78 -30.10 -19.21
CA ARG A 331 -3.38 -30.47 -19.49
C ARG A 331 -2.64 -29.23 -19.96
N LEU A 332 -1.43 -29.03 -19.46
CA LEU A 332 -0.57 -27.97 -19.97
C LEU A 332 -0.05 -28.37 -21.38
N LYS A 333 -0.30 -27.48 -22.36
CA LYS A 333 0.19 -27.67 -23.73
C LYS A 333 1.69 -27.36 -23.81
N LYS A 334 2.34 -27.86 -24.87
CA LYS A 334 3.74 -27.54 -25.12
C LYS A 334 3.92 -26.02 -25.27
N ASN A 335 4.87 -25.45 -24.52
CA ASN A 335 5.18 -24.01 -24.46
C ASN A 335 4.06 -23.12 -23.90
N GLN A 336 3.02 -23.70 -23.33
CA GLN A 336 2.00 -22.94 -22.61
C GLN A 336 2.55 -22.50 -21.23
N VAL A 337 2.36 -21.24 -20.90
CA VAL A 337 2.79 -20.69 -19.60
C VAL A 337 1.72 -20.98 -18.55
N LEU A 338 2.15 -21.39 -17.35
CA LEU A 338 1.29 -21.55 -16.19
C LEU A 338 1.34 -20.27 -15.35
N VAL A 339 0.21 -19.62 -15.07
CA VAL A 339 0.10 -18.41 -14.26
C VAL A 339 -0.63 -18.76 -12.96
N ILE A 340 0.06 -18.63 -11.85
CA ILE A 340 -0.44 -18.97 -10.51
C ILE A 340 -0.55 -17.68 -9.69
N GLU A 341 -1.75 -17.39 -9.17
CA GLU A 341 -1.95 -16.26 -8.27
C GLU A 341 -2.43 -16.70 -6.89
N GLY A 342 -1.97 -15.99 -5.86
CA GLY A 342 -2.40 -16.17 -4.49
C GLY A 342 -1.47 -15.51 -3.49
N ILE A 343 -1.89 -15.45 -2.24
CA ILE A 343 -1.12 -14.75 -1.20
C ILE A 343 0.21 -15.45 -0.92
N HIS A 344 0.30 -16.77 -1.14
CA HIS A 344 1.48 -17.60 -0.89
C HIS A 344 2.36 -17.85 -2.13
N SER A 345 1.98 -17.34 -3.31
CA SER A 345 2.67 -17.70 -4.58
C SER A 345 4.16 -17.33 -4.61
N LEU A 346 4.63 -16.40 -3.77
CA LEU A 346 6.06 -16.08 -3.65
C LEU A 346 6.81 -16.90 -2.58
N ASN A 347 6.09 -17.68 -1.76
CA ASN A 347 6.72 -18.58 -0.81
C ASN A 347 7.27 -19.80 -1.53
N ASP A 348 8.59 -20.03 -1.47
CA ASP A 348 9.24 -21.11 -2.19
C ASP A 348 8.78 -22.51 -1.75
N VAL A 349 8.24 -22.66 -0.53
CA VAL A 349 7.63 -23.91 -0.07
C VAL A 349 6.44 -24.33 -0.92
N LEU A 350 5.64 -23.36 -1.42
CA LEU A 350 4.50 -23.66 -2.29
C LEU A 350 4.92 -24.27 -3.63
N THR A 351 6.10 -23.94 -4.11
CA THR A 351 6.58 -24.33 -5.45
C THR A 351 8.00 -24.90 -5.39
N GLU A 352 8.33 -25.63 -4.32
CA GLU A 352 9.69 -26.13 -4.09
C GLU A 352 10.22 -27.05 -5.20
N ASN A 353 9.31 -27.83 -5.82
CA ASN A 353 9.62 -28.78 -6.88
C ASN A 353 9.75 -28.13 -8.28
N ILE A 354 9.51 -26.82 -8.40
CA ILE A 354 9.68 -26.11 -9.68
C ILE A 354 11.05 -25.41 -9.67
N PRO A 355 11.91 -25.64 -10.68
CA PRO A 355 13.20 -24.97 -10.78
C PRO A 355 13.08 -23.44 -10.77
N ARG A 356 14.03 -22.74 -10.13
CA ARG A 356 13.99 -21.28 -10.03
C ARG A 356 14.10 -20.59 -11.40
N GLU A 357 14.85 -21.14 -12.31
CA GLU A 357 15.01 -20.66 -13.69
C GLU A 357 13.71 -20.69 -14.49
N ASP A 358 12.80 -21.61 -14.20
CA ASP A 358 11.50 -21.71 -14.86
C ASP A 358 10.47 -20.73 -14.31
N LYS A 359 10.75 -20.08 -13.14
CA LYS A 359 9.84 -19.20 -12.45
C LYS A 359 10.05 -17.72 -12.82
N PHE A 360 8.97 -16.96 -12.94
CA PHE A 360 8.95 -15.51 -12.91
C PHE A 360 8.02 -15.02 -11.80
N LYS A 361 8.57 -14.31 -10.83
CA LYS A 361 7.88 -13.92 -9.60
C LYS A 361 7.50 -12.44 -9.64
N ILE A 362 6.22 -12.14 -9.48
CA ILE A 362 5.67 -10.77 -9.46
C ILE A 362 5.08 -10.50 -8.08
N TYR A 363 5.61 -9.50 -7.38
CA TYR A 363 4.98 -8.97 -6.18
C TYR A 363 4.11 -7.77 -6.53
N ILE A 364 2.83 -7.79 -6.12
CA ILE A 364 1.87 -6.71 -6.40
C ILE A 364 1.53 -5.95 -5.13
N SER A 365 1.66 -4.64 -5.18
CA SER A 365 1.21 -3.76 -4.10
C SER A 365 0.70 -2.43 -4.65
N PRO A 366 -0.39 -1.86 -4.13
CA PRO A 366 -0.83 -0.53 -4.53
C PRO A 366 0.00 0.54 -3.82
N LEU A 367 1.20 0.76 -4.34
CA LEU A 367 2.12 1.77 -3.83
C LEU A 367 1.58 3.15 -4.20
N THR A 368 1.07 3.89 -3.21
CA THR A 368 0.47 5.21 -3.45
C THR A 368 1.41 6.13 -4.23
N GLN A 369 0.96 6.57 -5.40
CA GLN A 369 1.82 7.31 -6.34
C GLN A 369 1.97 8.77 -5.94
N ILE A 370 0.90 9.42 -5.49
CA ILE A 370 0.90 10.82 -5.06
C ILE A 370 1.11 10.95 -3.55
N ALA A 371 1.65 12.10 -3.14
CA ALA A 371 1.68 12.51 -1.74
C ALA A 371 0.55 13.52 -1.49
N VAL A 372 0.07 13.61 -0.25
CA VAL A 372 -0.86 14.68 0.14
C VAL A 372 -0.15 16.02 0.02
N ASP A 373 1.02 16.08 0.63
CA ASP A 373 1.99 17.15 0.50
C ASP A 373 3.42 16.59 0.67
N ARG A 374 4.42 17.45 0.73
CA ARG A 374 5.84 17.10 0.88
C ARG A 374 6.15 16.24 2.10
N HIS A 375 5.37 16.36 3.17
CA HIS A 375 5.60 15.68 4.44
C HIS A 375 4.61 14.54 4.73
N ASN A 376 3.49 14.46 3.99
CA ASN A 376 2.39 13.56 4.27
C ASN A 376 2.02 12.72 3.06
N ARG A 377 1.75 11.44 3.31
CA ARG A 377 1.32 10.49 2.29
C ARG A 377 0.14 9.66 2.77
N LEU A 378 -0.71 9.22 1.84
CA LEU A 378 -1.66 8.14 2.10
C LEU A 378 -0.87 6.84 2.28
N SER A 379 -1.10 6.14 3.36
CA SER A 379 -0.45 4.85 3.59
C SER A 379 -0.97 3.80 2.60
N THR A 380 -0.11 2.87 2.18
CA THR A 380 -0.51 1.71 1.37
C THR A 380 -1.60 0.89 2.08
N ALA A 381 -1.57 0.82 3.41
CA ALA A 381 -2.58 0.14 4.20
C ALA A 381 -3.96 0.81 4.08
N ASP A 382 -4.02 2.15 4.17
CA ASP A 382 -5.28 2.89 4.02
C ASP A 382 -5.83 2.82 2.58
N ALA A 383 -4.96 2.91 1.58
CA ALA A 383 -5.38 2.74 0.18
C ALA A 383 -6.03 1.36 -0.06
N ARG A 384 -5.43 0.29 0.48
CA ARG A 384 -5.99 -1.07 0.37
C ARG A 384 -7.25 -1.26 1.20
N LEU A 385 -7.34 -0.61 2.35
CA LEU A 385 -8.54 -0.61 3.17
C LEU A 385 -9.73 0.00 2.41
N LEU A 386 -9.52 1.14 1.73
CA LEU A 386 -10.55 1.76 0.88
C LEU A 386 -10.99 0.83 -0.25
N ARG A 387 -10.04 0.22 -0.97
CA ARG A 387 -10.33 -0.79 -2.00
C ARG A 387 -11.16 -1.94 -1.44
N ARG A 388 -10.72 -2.50 -0.30
CA ARG A 388 -11.41 -3.62 0.35
C ARG A 388 -12.82 -3.26 0.77
N MET A 389 -13.00 -2.11 1.41
CA MET A 389 -14.30 -1.61 1.87
C MET A 389 -15.29 -1.48 0.72
N VAL A 390 -14.87 -0.88 -0.39
CA VAL A 390 -15.72 -0.72 -1.57
C VAL A 390 -16.07 -2.07 -2.19
N ARG A 391 -15.07 -2.95 -2.40
CA ARG A 391 -15.30 -4.29 -2.95
C ARG A 391 -16.20 -5.15 -2.07
N ASP A 392 -15.90 -5.21 -0.78
CA ASP A 392 -16.60 -6.10 0.15
C ASP A 392 -18.06 -5.66 0.31
N ASN A 393 -18.33 -4.36 0.26
CA ASN A 393 -19.70 -3.84 0.24
C ASN A 393 -20.43 -4.19 -1.06
N GLN A 394 -19.78 -4.04 -2.22
CA GLN A 394 -20.45 -4.28 -3.50
C GLN A 394 -20.67 -5.77 -3.84
N PHE A 395 -19.70 -6.63 -3.46
CA PHE A 395 -19.66 -8.00 -4.00
C PHE A 395 -19.70 -9.09 -2.94
N ARG A 396 -19.48 -8.76 -1.65
CA ARG A 396 -19.35 -9.76 -0.58
C ARG A 396 -20.39 -9.60 0.53
N GLY A 397 -21.24 -8.58 0.44
CA GLY A 397 -22.29 -8.33 1.43
C GLY A 397 -21.80 -7.85 2.80
N TYR A 398 -20.55 -7.43 2.92
CA TYR A 398 -20.02 -6.85 4.16
C TYR A 398 -20.19 -5.34 4.17
N ASN A 399 -20.61 -4.77 5.30
CA ASN A 399 -20.63 -3.33 5.50
C ASN A 399 -19.22 -2.79 5.86
N ALA A 400 -19.08 -1.46 5.88
CA ALA A 400 -17.81 -0.80 6.19
C ALA A 400 -17.32 -1.12 7.61
N GLU A 401 -18.23 -1.21 8.58
CA GLU A 401 -17.91 -1.51 9.98
C GLU A 401 -17.24 -2.89 10.11
N ALA A 402 -17.82 -3.93 9.51
CA ALA A 402 -17.26 -5.28 9.51
C ALA A 402 -15.89 -5.33 8.81
N THR A 403 -15.70 -4.54 7.74
CA THR A 403 -14.41 -4.45 7.06
C THR A 403 -13.35 -3.80 7.94
N LEU A 404 -13.69 -2.71 8.66
CA LEU A 404 -12.79 -2.05 9.60
C LEU A 404 -12.41 -2.98 10.77
N GLU A 405 -13.38 -3.72 11.32
CA GLU A 405 -13.16 -4.67 12.40
C GLU A 405 -12.21 -5.81 12.00
N ALA A 406 -12.35 -6.34 10.79
CA ALA A 406 -11.51 -7.43 10.28
C ALA A 406 -10.10 -6.97 9.88
N TRP A 407 -9.89 -5.68 9.59
CA TRP A 407 -8.66 -5.17 9.00
C TRP A 407 -7.39 -5.42 9.81
N PRO A 408 -7.35 -5.26 11.15
CA PRO A 408 -6.17 -5.57 11.95
C PRO A 408 -5.69 -7.02 11.80
N LYS A 409 -6.62 -8.00 11.74
CA LYS A 409 -6.29 -9.41 11.55
C LYS A 409 -5.68 -9.66 10.17
N VAL A 410 -6.24 -9.05 9.13
CA VAL A 410 -5.69 -9.13 7.76
C VAL A 410 -4.25 -8.60 7.72
N ARG A 411 -3.99 -7.43 8.31
CA ARG A 411 -2.63 -6.86 8.37
C ARG A 411 -1.64 -7.75 9.13
N ALA A 412 -2.08 -8.38 10.22
CA ALA A 412 -1.26 -9.31 10.98
C ALA A 412 -0.89 -10.55 10.12
N GLY A 413 -1.85 -11.15 9.42
CA GLY A 413 -1.62 -12.27 8.50
C GLY A 413 -0.64 -11.91 7.37
N GLU A 414 -0.79 -10.74 6.76
CA GLU A 414 0.11 -10.25 5.69
C GLU A 414 1.55 -10.09 6.17
N SER A 415 1.76 -9.63 7.40
CA SER A 415 3.11 -9.42 7.96
C SER A 415 3.89 -10.72 8.13
N VAL A 416 3.19 -11.84 8.32
CA VAL A 416 3.78 -13.17 8.49
C VAL A 416 3.86 -13.93 7.17
N ASN A 417 2.82 -13.85 6.35
CA ASN A 417 2.64 -14.76 5.23
C ASN A 417 3.00 -14.15 3.86
N ILE A 418 3.09 -12.80 3.74
CA ILE A 418 3.29 -12.16 2.44
C ILE A 418 4.56 -11.30 2.41
N PHE A 419 4.67 -10.32 3.32
CA PHE A 419 5.77 -9.36 3.28
C PHE A 419 7.17 -9.98 3.44
N PRO A 420 7.38 -11.10 4.18
CA PRO A 420 8.67 -11.76 4.24
C PRO A 420 9.18 -12.28 2.89
N TYR A 421 8.28 -12.53 1.95
CA TYR A 421 8.60 -13.11 0.64
C TYR A 421 8.66 -12.08 -0.48
N SER A 422 8.27 -10.81 -0.26
CA SER A 422 8.25 -9.76 -1.29
C SER A 422 9.58 -9.55 -1.99
N SER A 423 10.69 -9.62 -1.24
CA SER A 423 12.05 -9.46 -1.78
C SER A 423 12.53 -10.60 -2.67
N SER A 424 11.82 -11.75 -2.71
CA SER A 424 12.13 -12.87 -3.61
C SER A 424 11.57 -12.66 -5.02
N ALA A 425 10.76 -11.62 -5.24
CA ALA A 425 10.17 -11.30 -6.53
C ALA A 425 11.23 -10.87 -7.56
N ASP A 426 11.01 -11.20 -8.83
CA ASP A 426 11.80 -10.68 -9.95
C ASP A 426 11.47 -9.23 -10.22
N VAL A 427 10.18 -8.89 -10.12
CA VAL A 427 9.66 -7.54 -10.31
C VAL A 427 8.60 -7.19 -9.26
N VAL A 428 8.47 -5.89 -8.98
CA VAL A 428 7.39 -5.35 -8.17
C VAL A 428 6.47 -4.53 -9.07
N PHE A 429 5.20 -4.91 -9.09
CA PHE A 429 4.17 -4.19 -9.83
C PHE A 429 3.38 -3.25 -8.93
N ASN A 430 3.35 -1.98 -9.29
CA ASN A 430 2.48 -1.01 -8.63
C ASN A 430 1.08 -1.02 -9.24
N SER A 431 0.13 -1.59 -8.53
CA SER A 431 -1.27 -1.67 -8.97
C SER A 431 -2.09 -0.41 -8.71
N SER A 432 -1.54 0.61 -8.05
CA SER A 432 -2.23 1.89 -7.81
C SER A 432 -2.03 2.86 -8.96
N THR A 433 -3.04 3.68 -9.22
CA THR A 433 -2.99 4.81 -10.15
C THR A 433 -3.10 6.13 -9.40
N VAL A 434 -2.76 7.25 -10.05
CA VAL A 434 -2.78 8.58 -9.39
C VAL A 434 -4.20 9.02 -9.06
N TYR A 435 -5.21 8.62 -9.85
CA TYR A 435 -6.61 9.04 -9.71
C TYR A 435 -7.44 8.17 -8.76
N GLU A 436 -6.91 7.03 -8.36
CA GLU A 436 -7.65 5.96 -7.68
C GLU A 436 -8.35 6.40 -6.40
N THR A 437 -7.64 7.12 -5.51
CA THR A 437 -8.22 7.54 -4.23
C THR A 437 -9.34 8.55 -4.42
N ASN A 438 -9.23 9.44 -5.41
CA ASN A 438 -10.27 10.40 -5.79
C ASN A 438 -11.54 9.69 -6.29
N MET A 439 -11.36 8.60 -7.07
CA MET A 439 -12.46 7.75 -7.54
C MET A 439 -13.06 6.93 -6.38
N LEU A 440 -12.23 6.27 -5.58
CA LEU A 440 -12.69 5.46 -4.44
C LEU A 440 -13.46 6.29 -3.40
N LYS A 441 -13.14 7.58 -3.26
CA LYS A 441 -13.88 8.49 -2.37
C LYS A 441 -15.37 8.50 -2.67
N THR A 442 -15.75 8.49 -3.94
CA THR A 442 -17.16 8.49 -4.35
C THR A 442 -17.94 7.31 -3.76
N PHE A 443 -17.30 6.16 -3.65
CA PHE A 443 -17.91 4.93 -3.11
C PHE A 443 -17.70 4.78 -1.60
N ALA A 444 -16.52 5.09 -1.08
CA ALA A 444 -16.15 4.82 0.31
C ALA A 444 -16.71 5.86 1.30
N GLU A 445 -16.81 7.13 0.90
CA GLU A 445 -17.28 8.20 1.81
C GLU A 445 -18.70 7.96 2.35
N PRO A 446 -19.70 7.57 1.54
CA PRO A 446 -21.03 7.24 2.05
C PRO A 446 -21.03 6.06 3.02
N LEU A 447 -20.19 5.04 2.77
CA LEU A 447 -20.08 3.86 3.61
C LEU A 447 -19.49 4.20 4.98
N LEU A 448 -18.45 5.05 5.01
CA LEU A 448 -17.83 5.52 6.25
C LEU A 448 -18.78 6.41 7.06
N LYS A 449 -19.54 7.31 6.41
CA LYS A 449 -20.54 8.18 7.05
C LYS A 449 -21.70 7.41 7.64
N ALA A 450 -22.00 6.22 7.15
CA ALA A 450 -23.07 5.37 7.66
C ALA A 450 -22.72 4.65 8.97
N ILE A 451 -21.45 4.67 9.41
CA ILE A 451 -21.01 4.05 10.67
C ILE A 451 -21.49 4.93 11.84
N PRO A 452 -22.33 4.38 12.74
CA PRO A 452 -22.90 5.16 13.84
C PRO A 452 -21.87 5.49 14.92
N GLU A 453 -22.11 6.59 15.67
CA GLU A 453 -21.23 7.00 16.78
C GLU A 453 -21.08 5.95 17.88
N SER A 454 -22.09 5.08 18.05
CA SER A 454 -22.05 3.99 19.01
C SER A 454 -21.14 2.83 18.60
N SER A 455 -20.65 2.82 17.36
CA SER A 455 -19.76 1.77 16.86
C SER A 455 -18.34 1.90 17.42
N GLY A 456 -17.71 0.77 17.77
CA GLY A 456 -16.29 0.70 18.11
C GLY A 456 -15.36 1.12 16.96
N GLN A 457 -15.87 1.16 15.71
CA GLN A 457 -15.12 1.56 14.53
C GLN A 457 -15.32 3.03 14.14
N TYR A 458 -16.16 3.77 14.89
CA TYR A 458 -16.48 5.17 14.58
C TYR A 458 -15.24 6.06 14.52
N ALA A 459 -14.35 5.97 15.50
CA ALA A 459 -13.13 6.77 15.56
C ALA A 459 -12.24 6.55 14.33
N GLU A 460 -12.10 5.31 13.88
CA GLU A 460 -11.32 4.98 12.67
C GLU A 460 -12.02 5.47 11.40
N ALA A 461 -13.33 5.36 11.33
CA ALA A 461 -14.11 5.94 10.22
C ALA A 461 -13.94 7.46 10.13
N GLN A 462 -14.03 8.17 11.25
CA GLN A 462 -13.80 9.62 11.30
C GLN A 462 -12.39 10.01 10.90
N ARG A 463 -11.38 9.23 11.34
CA ARG A 463 -9.99 9.43 10.90
C ARG A 463 -9.85 9.37 9.38
N ILE A 464 -10.45 8.36 8.75
CA ILE A 464 -10.38 8.20 7.29
C ILE A 464 -11.14 9.36 6.60
N LEU A 465 -12.32 9.73 7.09
CA LEU A 465 -13.09 10.85 6.54
C LEU A 465 -12.36 12.19 6.66
N MET A 466 -11.68 12.44 7.79
CA MET A 466 -10.87 13.65 8.01
C MET A 466 -9.77 13.77 6.94
N PHE A 467 -9.13 12.67 6.60
CA PHE A 467 -8.13 12.63 5.56
C PHE A 467 -8.75 12.75 4.16
N MET A 468 -9.84 12.02 3.89
CA MET A 468 -10.50 12.00 2.58
C MET A 468 -11.13 13.35 2.21
N LYS A 469 -11.43 14.22 3.17
CA LYS A 469 -12.03 15.54 2.87
C LYS A 469 -11.19 16.38 1.90
N TYR A 470 -9.86 16.16 1.86
CA TYR A 470 -8.95 16.89 0.98
C TYR A 470 -8.92 16.39 -0.46
N PHE A 471 -9.49 15.23 -0.76
CA PHE A 471 -9.56 14.68 -2.11
C PHE A 471 -10.81 15.17 -2.83
N ASP A 472 -10.67 15.70 -4.04
CA ASP A 472 -11.81 15.96 -4.90
C ASP A 472 -12.34 14.66 -5.50
N LYS A 473 -13.66 14.54 -5.68
CA LYS A 473 -14.29 13.33 -6.22
C LYS A 473 -14.12 13.24 -7.73
N ILE A 474 -13.91 12.05 -8.23
CA ILE A 474 -14.12 11.70 -9.63
C ILE A 474 -15.43 10.90 -9.70
N GLU A 475 -16.48 11.49 -10.26
CA GLU A 475 -17.80 10.85 -10.35
C GLU A 475 -17.98 10.04 -11.64
N ALA A 476 -17.31 10.45 -12.72
CA ALA A 476 -17.38 9.78 -14.02
C ALA A 476 -16.58 8.47 -14.01
N THR A 477 -17.26 7.34 -13.93
CA THR A 477 -16.63 6.02 -13.91
C THR A 477 -16.41 5.42 -15.31
N ASP A 478 -17.01 6.00 -16.35
CA ASP A 478 -16.99 5.46 -17.73
C ASP A 478 -15.62 5.58 -18.40
N ALA A 479 -14.79 6.53 -17.99
CA ALA A 479 -13.42 6.67 -18.47
C ALA A 479 -12.49 5.54 -18.01
N VAL A 480 -12.82 4.83 -16.93
CA VAL A 480 -12.03 3.70 -16.43
C VAL A 480 -12.26 2.49 -17.35
N PRO A 481 -11.23 1.91 -17.99
CA PRO A 481 -11.37 0.74 -18.86
C PRO A 481 -11.95 -0.48 -18.14
N ASP A 482 -12.60 -1.39 -18.88
CA ASP A 482 -13.20 -2.59 -18.27
C ASP A 482 -12.18 -3.55 -17.69
N ASN A 483 -10.97 -3.58 -18.23
CA ASN A 483 -9.84 -4.37 -17.74
C ASN A 483 -8.95 -3.64 -16.72
N ALA A 484 -9.33 -2.43 -16.26
CA ALA A 484 -8.61 -1.71 -15.24
C ALA A 484 -8.65 -2.45 -13.89
N ILE A 485 -7.56 -2.41 -13.15
CA ILE A 485 -7.48 -3.04 -11.81
C ILE A 485 -8.54 -2.44 -10.86
N LEU A 486 -8.81 -1.16 -11.01
CA LEU A 486 -9.81 -0.48 -10.18
C LEU A 486 -11.21 -1.08 -10.33
N ARG A 487 -11.56 -1.67 -11.50
CA ARG A 487 -12.84 -2.35 -11.73
C ARG A 487 -13.08 -3.55 -10.81
N GLU A 488 -12.02 -4.20 -10.33
CA GLU A 488 -12.15 -5.25 -9.30
C GLU A 488 -12.85 -4.76 -8.03
N PHE A 489 -12.79 -3.46 -7.76
CA PHE A 489 -13.32 -2.83 -6.56
C PHE A 489 -14.61 -2.06 -6.80
N ILE A 490 -14.65 -1.24 -7.86
CA ILE A 490 -15.80 -0.38 -8.16
C ILE A 490 -16.86 -1.02 -9.08
N GLY A 491 -16.58 -2.20 -9.60
CA GLY A 491 -17.49 -2.95 -10.47
C GLY A 491 -17.38 -2.60 -11.96
N PRO A 492 -18.11 -3.34 -12.81
CA PRO A 492 -18.15 -3.12 -14.26
C PRO A 492 -18.76 -1.76 -14.59
N ARG A 493 -18.63 -1.33 -15.84
CA ARG A 493 -19.39 -0.18 -16.36
C ARG A 493 -20.88 -0.44 -16.21
N LYS A 494 -21.62 0.57 -15.80
CA LYS A 494 -23.07 0.50 -15.71
C LYS A 494 -23.71 0.72 -17.08
#